data_b1c6a935d674e2689ea46f76411e3def
#
_entry.id   b1c6a935d674e2689ea46f76411e3def
#
_cell.length_a   1.000
_cell.length_b   1.000
_cell.length_c   1.000
_cell.angle_alpha   90.00
_cell.angle_beta   90.00
_cell.angle_gamma   90.00
#
_symmetry.space_group_name_H-M   'P 1'
#
loop_
_entity.id
_entity.type
_entity.pdbx_description
1 polymer ?
#
loop_
_entity_poly.entity_id
_entity_poly.type
_entity_poly.pdbx_seq_one_letter_code
_entity_poly.pdbx_strand_id
1 'polypeptide(L)'
;MNNIFKGVIISAMALLSLTFISCGDDNEDDIVVKQPQILETLPNAENVKATTAYIPINTSDLQGTVEICWASEEKNIAMISGDDNSRYSEITYYTTASLKPGSTGYQISGLEPDQTYYYTIVYHPANSKDPVYSKQYKSFTTKAANIEFIEPATVSMGNWDRQVLRMKVSGVDECDMPGHIHATLYSVRKDSESVSIYTSTNYIGEGIWQNDTFLDEDEYYMAVISTGSGQIFAKTPVVKLVDGKIVEVEEDHRFDEILNK
;
A
#
# COMPACT_ATOMS: atom_id res chain seq x y z
N MET A 1 -12.93 33.68 -28.50
CA MET A 1 -12.11 34.33 -27.43
C MET A 1 -12.38 33.58 -26.17
N ASN A 2 -11.51 32.61 -25.85
CA ASN A 2 -11.67 31.74 -24.66
C ASN A 2 -10.53 32.06 -23.70
N ASN A 3 -10.87 32.65 -22.57
CA ASN A 3 -9.93 32.89 -21.49
C ASN A 3 -9.82 31.63 -20.63
N ILE A 4 -8.66 30.99 -20.68
CA ILE A 4 -8.27 29.90 -19.78
C ILE A 4 -7.73 30.53 -18.51
N PHE A 5 -8.48 30.42 -17.42
CA PHE A 5 -8.00 30.74 -16.08
C PHE A 5 -7.02 29.64 -15.61
N LYS A 6 -5.75 29.97 -15.57
CA LYS A 6 -4.74 29.20 -14.84
C LYS A 6 -4.83 29.58 -13.38
N GLY A 7 -5.44 28.73 -12.58
CA GLY A 7 -5.39 28.84 -11.12
C GLY A 7 -4.01 28.40 -10.61
N VAL A 8 -3.21 29.35 -10.16
CA VAL A 8 -1.99 29.09 -9.40
C VAL A 8 -2.39 28.85 -7.96
N ILE A 9 -2.26 27.62 -7.50
CA ILE A 9 -2.39 27.29 -6.07
C ILE A 9 -1.05 27.63 -5.43
N ILE A 10 -1.01 28.76 -4.72
CA ILE A 10 0.11 29.12 -3.85
C ILE A 10 -0.12 28.36 -2.53
N SER A 11 0.63 27.28 -2.33
CA SER A 11 0.75 26.63 -1.02
C SER A 11 1.53 27.55 -0.09
N ALA A 12 0.84 28.17 0.85
CA ALA A 12 1.48 28.91 1.92
C ALA A 12 2.16 27.93 2.87
N MET A 13 3.50 27.90 2.87
CA MET A 13 4.30 27.24 3.89
C MET A 13 4.16 28.00 5.20
N ALA A 14 3.42 27.44 6.15
CA ALA A 14 3.42 27.91 7.53
C ALA A 14 4.49 27.12 8.32
N LEU A 15 5.67 27.73 8.47
CA LEU A 15 6.69 27.29 9.42
C LEU A 15 6.19 27.57 10.85
N LEU A 16 5.60 26.59 11.51
CA LEU A 16 5.36 26.63 12.95
C LEU A 16 6.54 25.99 13.68
N SER A 17 7.55 26.81 13.97
CA SER A 17 8.57 26.48 14.97
C SER A 17 7.97 26.72 16.35
N LEU A 18 7.58 25.63 17.03
CA LEU A 18 7.22 25.67 18.45
C LEU A 18 8.50 25.63 19.29
N THR A 19 8.95 26.80 19.71
CA THR A 19 9.96 26.91 20.78
C THR A 19 9.24 26.87 22.11
N PHE A 20 9.46 25.86 22.91
CA PHE A 20 9.05 25.85 24.31
C PHE A 20 10.15 26.52 25.13
N ILE A 21 9.82 27.67 25.74
CA ILE A 21 10.64 28.31 26.75
C ILE A 21 10.15 27.76 28.08
N SER A 22 10.95 26.93 28.73
CA SER A 22 10.79 26.57 30.13
C SER A 22 11.51 27.60 30.98
N CYS A 23 10.79 28.38 31.77
CA CYS A 23 11.37 29.19 32.85
C CYS A 23 11.52 28.30 34.10
N GLY A 24 12.75 27.95 34.44
CA GLY A 24 13.12 27.32 35.71
C GLY A 24 14.61 27.62 35.93
N ASP A 25 14.87 28.44 36.94
CA ASP A 25 16.20 28.82 37.44
C ASP A 25 16.81 27.58 38.09
N ASP A 26 17.91 27.07 37.53
CA ASP A 26 19.07 26.49 38.24
C ASP A 26 20.01 25.83 37.20
N ASN A 27 21.32 26.10 37.36
CA ASN A 27 22.44 25.70 36.51
C ASN A 27 22.60 24.17 36.38
N GLU A 28 21.82 23.53 35.55
CA GLU A 28 22.15 22.26 34.91
C GLU A 28 22.06 22.55 33.39
N ASP A 29 23.12 22.13 32.67
CA ASP A 29 23.14 22.21 31.20
C ASP A 29 21.87 21.57 30.63
N ASP A 30 20.84 22.39 30.38
CA ASP A 30 19.61 21.95 29.76
C ASP A 30 19.94 21.37 28.38
N ILE A 31 20.07 20.05 28.34
CA ILE A 31 20.15 19.33 27.08
C ILE A 31 18.80 19.55 26.39
N VAL A 32 18.74 20.52 25.49
CA VAL A 32 17.56 20.72 24.64
C VAL A 32 17.38 19.46 23.78
N VAL A 33 16.54 18.56 24.25
CA VAL A 33 16.18 17.37 23.50
C VAL A 33 15.37 17.83 22.29
N LYS A 34 16.03 17.93 21.15
CA LYS A 34 15.33 18.22 19.88
C LYS A 34 14.35 17.10 19.59
N GLN A 35 13.08 17.43 19.56
CA GLN A 35 12.06 16.48 19.13
C GLN A 35 12.27 16.13 17.65
N PRO A 36 12.03 14.87 17.25
CA PRO A 36 12.09 14.47 15.86
C PRO A 36 11.08 15.31 15.07
N GLN A 37 11.54 15.95 14.02
CA GLN A 37 10.65 16.63 13.10
C GLN A 37 10.24 15.62 12.02
N ILE A 38 8.94 15.31 11.95
CA ILE A 38 8.38 14.81 10.70
C ILE A 38 8.51 15.99 9.74
N LEU A 39 9.30 15.82 8.67
CA LEU A 39 9.28 16.80 7.60
C LEU A 39 7.82 16.98 7.20
N GLU A 40 7.35 18.22 7.20
CA GLU A 40 5.93 18.57 7.04
C GLU A 40 5.32 18.17 5.69
N THR A 41 6.12 17.75 4.76
CA THR A 41 5.64 17.14 3.54
C THR A 41 5.04 15.78 3.89
N LEU A 42 3.73 15.73 3.89
CA LEU A 42 3.01 14.48 3.58
C LEU A 42 3.77 13.76 2.47
N PRO A 43 3.89 12.43 2.49
CA PRO A 43 4.43 11.72 1.36
C PRO A 43 3.71 12.28 0.13
N ASN A 44 4.47 12.91 -0.78
CA ASN A 44 3.87 13.43 -2.01
C ASN A 44 3.29 12.24 -2.78
N ALA A 45 2.36 12.52 -3.68
CA ALA A 45 1.64 11.48 -4.42
C ALA A 45 2.56 10.49 -5.17
N GLU A 46 3.82 10.85 -5.40
CA GLU A 46 4.85 9.99 -6.01
C GLU A 46 5.43 8.98 -5.02
N ASN A 47 5.43 9.32 -3.74
CA ASN A 47 5.98 8.50 -2.65
C ASN A 47 4.97 7.52 -2.06
N VAL A 48 3.71 7.58 -2.46
CA VAL A 48 2.65 6.66 -2.04
C VAL A 48 2.22 5.82 -3.25
N LYS A 49 2.33 4.51 -3.11
CA LYS A 49 1.87 3.52 -4.08
C LYS A 49 0.72 2.71 -3.49
N ALA A 50 0.31 1.65 -4.16
CA ALA A 50 -0.79 0.82 -3.67
C ALA A 50 -0.41 0.00 -2.42
N THR A 51 0.83 -0.47 -2.34
CA THR A 51 1.30 -1.37 -1.26
C THR A 51 2.45 -0.80 -0.45
N THR A 52 2.94 0.38 -0.83
CA THR A 52 4.10 1.00 -0.17
C THR A 52 3.92 2.51 -0.03
N ALA A 53 4.59 3.07 0.99
CA ALA A 53 4.68 4.52 1.17
C ALA A 53 6.05 4.90 1.75
N TYR A 54 6.72 5.87 1.15
CA TYR A 54 7.93 6.43 1.72
C TYR A 54 7.59 7.65 2.57
N ILE A 55 7.89 7.56 3.87
CA ILE A 55 7.67 8.63 4.84
C ILE A 55 9.00 9.34 5.08
N PRO A 56 9.14 10.60 4.63
CA PRO A 56 10.35 11.37 4.86
C PRO A 56 10.45 11.78 6.33
N ILE A 57 11.55 11.39 6.98
CA ILE A 57 11.84 11.68 8.39
C ILE A 57 13.32 12.02 8.50
N ASN A 58 13.65 13.25 8.89
CA ASN A 58 15.04 13.64 9.08
C ASN A 58 15.50 13.36 10.51
N THR A 59 16.47 12.47 10.65
CA THR A 59 17.05 12.08 11.95
C THR A 59 18.52 12.48 12.09
N SER A 60 19.05 13.31 11.20
CA SER A 60 20.51 13.63 11.14
C SER A 60 21.06 14.29 12.40
N ASP A 61 20.25 15.09 13.08
CA ASP A 61 20.67 15.88 14.26
C ASP A 61 20.27 15.20 15.60
N LEU A 62 19.71 13.99 15.54
CA LEU A 62 19.20 13.30 16.73
C LEU A 62 20.22 12.34 17.31
N GLN A 63 20.34 12.36 18.64
CA GLN A 63 21.10 11.35 19.39
C GLN A 63 20.12 10.35 20.01
N GLY A 64 19.98 9.19 19.38
CA GLY A 64 19.04 8.16 19.79
C GLY A 64 18.39 7.49 18.58
N THR A 65 17.28 6.81 18.79
CA THR A 65 16.53 6.14 17.74
C THR A 65 15.16 6.78 17.57
N VAL A 66 14.66 6.77 16.34
CA VAL A 66 13.30 7.19 16.01
C VAL A 66 12.51 5.96 15.63
N GLU A 67 11.37 5.79 16.24
CA GLU A 67 10.41 4.75 15.88
C GLU A 67 9.26 5.39 15.10
N ILE A 68 8.92 4.83 13.95
CA ILE A 68 7.70 5.17 13.22
C ILE A 68 6.64 4.11 13.55
N CYS A 69 5.44 4.58 13.91
CA CYS A 69 4.29 3.74 14.22
C CYS A 69 3.17 4.03 13.22
N TRP A 70 2.55 3.00 12.66
CA TRP A 70 1.44 3.17 11.71
C TRP A 70 0.35 2.12 11.88
N ALA A 71 -0.88 2.48 11.53
CA ALA A 71 -2.04 1.60 11.53
C ALA A 71 -3.09 2.09 10.53
N SER A 72 -3.99 1.21 10.12
CA SER A 72 -5.18 1.58 9.33
C SER A 72 -6.29 2.22 10.18
N GLU A 73 -6.30 1.98 11.48
CA GLU A 73 -7.25 2.59 12.40
C GLU A 73 -6.67 3.82 13.08
N GLU A 74 -7.28 4.97 12.85
CA GLU A 74 -6.88 6.27 13.40
C GLU A 74 -6.74 6.24 14.92
N LYS A 75 -7.68 5.61 15.64
CA LYS A 75 -7.70 5.55 17.10
C LYS A 75 -6.41 4.98 17.69
N ASN A 76 -5.80 3.97 17.04
CA ASN A 76 -4.57 3.34 17.52
C ASN A 76 -3.38 4.31 17.48
N ILE A 77 -3.28 5.11 16.44
CA ILE A 77 -2.19 6.09 16.30
C ILE A 77 -2.45 7.35 17.12
N ALA A 78 -3.70 7.80 17.20
CA ALA A 78 -4.09 8.93 18.05
C ALA A 78 -3.74 8.71 19.52
N MET A 79 -3.90 7.48 20.03
CA MET A 79 -3.50 7.12 21.38
C MET A 79 -1.99 7.16 21.61
N ILE A 80 -1.18 6.76 20.60
CA ILE A 80 0.29 6.82 20.68
C ILE A 80 0.76 8.26 20.63
N SER A 81 0.14 9.13 19.83
CA SER A 81 0.52 10.53 19.70
C SER A 81 0.00 11.44 20.82
N GLY A 82 -0.90 10.95 21.68
CA GLY A 82 -1.46 11.71 22.80
C GLY A 82 -0.55 11.77 24.02
N ASP A 83 -0.72 12.81 24.85
CA ASP A 83 -0.03 12.90 26.16
C ASP A 83 -0.60 11.89 27.19
N ASP A 84 -1.67 11.17 26.86
CA ASP A 84 -2.35 10.26 27.77
C ASP A 84 -1.93 8.81 27.56
N ASN A 85 -0.80 8.46 28.14
CA ASN A 85 -0.27 7.09 28.17
C ASN A 85 -1.16 6.10 28.95
N SER A 86 -2.22 6.57 29.61
CA SER A 86 -3.11 5.70 30.42
C SER A 86 -3.94 4.75 29.57
N ARG A 87 -4.04 4.99 28.25
CA ARG A 87 -4.86 4.20 27.31
C ARG A 87 -4.09 3.24 26.44
N TYR A 88 -2.79 3.07 26.64
CA TYR A 88 -2.00 2.11 25.85
C TYR A 88 -2.57 0.69 25.84
N SER A 89 -3.28 0.30 26.89
CA SER A 89 -3.94 -1.02 26.97
C SER A 89 -5.14 -1.16 26.02
N GLU A 90 -5.65 -0.06 25.46
CA GLU A 90 -6.77 -0.03 24.51
C GLU A 90 -6.33 -0.11 23.06
N ILE A 91 -5.02 0.03 22.79
CA ILE A 91 -4.46 -0.10 21.45
C ILE A 91 -4.54 -1.55 21.02
N THR A 92 -5.28 -1.81 19.96
CA THR A 92 -5.52 -3.17 19.49
C THR A 92 -4.47 -3.65 18.51
N TYR A 93 -3.99 -2.80 17.63
CA TYR A 93 -3.00 -3.14 16.63
C TYR A 93 -2.33 -1.91 16.02
N TYR A 94 -1.00 -1.95 15.93
CA TYR A 94 -0.18 -1.05 15.12
C TYR A 94 1.13 -1.75 14.75
N THR A 95 1.80 -1.24 13.72
CA THR A 95 3.10 -1.73 13.28
C THR A 95 4.15 -0.66 13.56
N THR A 96 5.37 -1.09 13.88
CA THR A 96 6.48 -0.18 14.15
C THR A 96 7.74 -0.55 13.40
N ALA A 97 8.58 0.46 13.18
CA ALA A 97 9.94 0.28 12.69
C ALA A 97 10.87 1.34 13.28
N SER A 98 12.10 0.95 13.56
CA SER A 98 13.09 1.85 14.12
C SER A 98 14.04 2.40 13.06
N LEU A 99 14.23 3.72 13.07
CA LEU A 99 15.17 4.42 12.22
C LEU A 99 16.47 4.74 12.98
N LYS A 100 17.58 4.51 12.32
CA LYS A 100 18.90 4.88 12.86
C LYS A 100 19.14 6.39 12.68
N PRO A 101 20.00 7.01 13.52
CA PRO A 101 20.47 8.36 13.28
C PRO A 101 21.03 8.52 11.86
N GLY A 102 20.72 9.66 11.22
CA GLY A 102 21.11 9.93 9.83
C GLY A 102 20.13 9.38 8.77
N SER A 103 19.05 8.72 9.15
CA SER A 103 18.00 8.32 8.20
C SER A 103 17.27 9.54 7.66
N THR A 104 16.92 9.49 6.36
CA THR A 104 16.15 10.55 5.67
C THR A 104 14.67 10.18 5.52
N GLY A 105 14.30 8.96 5.88
CA GLY A 105 12.93 8.46 5.85
C GLY A 105 12.84 6.96 6.04
N TYR A 106 11.63 6.46 5.96
CA TYR A 106 11.31 5.05 6.06
C TYR A 106 10.34 4.61 4.97
N GLN A 107 10.64 3.49 4.31
CA GLN A 107 9.75 2.84 3.37
C GLN A 107 8.85 1.86 4.13
N ILE A 108 7.57 2.20 4.25
CA ILE A 108 6.55 1.27 4.71
C ILE A 108 6.17 0.36 3.53
N SER A 109 6.04 -0.93 3.76
CA SER A 109 5.63 -1.94 2.78
C SER A 109 4.56 -2.86 3.37
N GLY A 110 3.94 -3.69 2.51
CA GLY A 110 2.88 -4.60 2.92
C GLY A 110 1.57 -3.88 3.26
N LEU A 111 1.35 -2.70 2.67
CA LEU A 111 0.11 -1.95 2.82
C LEU A 111 -0.97 -2.52 1.89
N GLU A 112 -2.23 -2.29 2.24
CA GLU A 112 -3.37 -2.61 1.39
C GLU A 112 -3.67 -1.47 0.44
N PRO A 113 -4.04 -1.74 -0.81
CA PRO A 113 -4.44 -0.73 -1.77
C PRO A 113 -5.73 -0.01 -1.35
N ASP A 114 -5.86 1.26 -1.77
CA ASP A 114 -7.01 2.14 -1.52
C ASP A 114 -7.41 2.25 -0.03
N GLN A 115 -6.41 2.12 0.85
CA GLN A 115 -6.58 2.15 2.29
C GLN A 115 -5.92 3.39 2.89
N THR A 116 -6.61 4.07 3.82
CA THR A 116 -6.01 5.15 4.61
C THR A 116 -5.23 4.58 5.77
N TYR A 117 -4.00 5.06 5.93
CA TYR A 117 -3.12 4.76 7.05
C TYR A 117 -2.79 6.03 7.82
N TYR A 118 -2.71 5.88 9.12
CA TYR A 118 -2.30 6.91 10.06
C TYR A 118 -0.92 6.55 10.60
N TYR A 119 -0.08 7.55 10.85
CA TYR A 119 1.26 7.33 11.39
C TYR A 119 1.69 8.45 12.33
N THR A 120 2.55 8.09 13.27
CA THR A 120 3.21 9.01 14.20
C THR A 120 4.62 8.55 14.46
N ILE A 121 5.43 9.37 15.12
CA ILE A 121 6.78 9.01 15.51
C ILE A 121 6.98 9.10 17.02
N VAL A 122 7.83 8.22 17.52
CA VAL A 122 8.30 8.18 18.91
C VAL A 122 9.81 8.32 18.88
N TYR A 123 10.36 9.26 19.62
CA TYR A 123 11.81 9.44 19.77
C TYR A 123 12.29 8.84 21.07
N HIS A 124 13.34 8.02 20.99
CA HIS A 124 14.03 7.42 22.12
C HIS A 124 15.42 8.07 22.26
N PRO A 125 15.57 9.11 23.11
CA PRO A 125 16.85 9.79 23.29
C PRO A 125 17.91 8.84 23.87
N ALA A 126 19.15 8.95 23.39
CA ALA A 126 20.25 8.11 23.89
C ALA A 126 20.54 8.31 25.40
N ASN A 127 20.25 9.49 25.91
CA ASN A 127 20.55 9.91 27.27
C ASN A 127 19.33 9.90 28.21
N SER A 128 18.17 9.41 27.75
CA SER A 128 16.95 9.34 28.55
C SER A 128 16.33 7.96 28.46
N LYS A 129 15.68 7.53 29.54
CA LYS A 129 14.87 6.30 29.52
C LYS A 129 13.44 6.58 29.06
N ASP A 130 13.02 7.86 29.06
CA ASP A 130 11.67 8.23 28.73
C ASP A 130 11.59 8.59 27.26
N PRO A 131 10.69 7.95 26.48
CA PRO A 131 10.45 8.27 25.09
C PRO A 131 9.73 9.63 24.96
N VAL A 132 9.98 10.30 23.85
CA VAL A 132 9.30 11.55 23.49
C VAL A 132 8.32 11.25 22.36
N TYR A 133 7.05 11.44 22.63
CA TYR A 133 5.98 11.19 21.67
C TYR A 133 5.71 12.43 20.82
N SER A 134 5.47 12.24 19.52
CA SER A 134 4.94 13.30 18.69
C SER A 134 3.51 13.65 19.16
N LYS A 135 3.23 14.94 19.31
CA LYS A 135 1.88 15.41 19.68
C LYS A 135 0.89 15.40 18.52
N GLN A 136 1.36 15.00 17.34
CA GLN A 136 0.56 14.98 16.13
C GLN A 136 0.77 13.66 15.39
N TYR A 137 -0.28 13.17 14.80
CA TYR A 137 -0.22 12.10 13.80
C TYR A 137 -0.61 12.66 12.43
N LYS A 138 -0.23 11.94 11.40
CA LYS A 138 -0.53 12.26 10.00
C LYS A 138 -1.16 11.06 9.32
N SER A 139 -1.75 11.27 8.16
CA SER A 139 -2.33 10.20 7.36
C SER A 139 -1.95 10.32 5.90
N PHE A 140 -2.02 9.21 5.21
CA PHE A 140 -1.96 9.11 3.76
C PHE A 140 -2.90 8.00 3.31
N THR A 141 -3.33 8.05 2.04
CA THR A 141 -4.12 6.98 1.44
C THR A 141 -3.31 6.34 0.34
N THR A 142 -3.19 5.02 0.37
CA THR A 142 -2.53 4.24 -0.69
C THR A 142 -3.30 4.37 -2.00
N LYS A 143 -2.58 4.23 -3.11
CA LYS A 143 -3.24 4.21 -4.43
C LYS A 143 -4.03 2.92 -4.62
N ALA A 144 -5.06 2.98 -5.44
CA ALA A 144 -5.73 1.77 -5.90
C ALA A 144 -4.77 0.91 -6.73
N ALA A 145 -4.88 -0.40 -6.58
CA ALA A 145 -4.29 -1.34 -7.51
C ALA A 145 -5.28 -1.63 -8.63
N ASN A 146 -4.77 -1.97 -9.80
CA ASN A 146 -5.60 -2.33 -10.95
C ASN A 146 -5.09 -3.62 -11.59
N ILE A 147 -6.00 -4.38 -12.19
CA ILE A 147 -5.70 -5.57 -12.99
C ILE A 147 -6.52 -5.53 -14.28
N GLU A 148 -5.87 -5.85 -15.37
CA GLU A 148 -6.50 -5.96 -16.68
C GLU A 148 -5.98 -7.17 -17.43
N PHE A 149 -6.81 -7.74 -18.29
CA PHE A 149 -6.33 -8.69 -19.28
C PHE A 149 -5.58 -7.94 -20.37
N ILE A 150 -4.44 -8.49 -20.77
CA ILE A 150 -3.72 -8.04 -21.95
C ILE A 150 -3.83 -9.11 -23.02
N GLU A 151 -3.40 -8.78 -24.27
CA GLU A 151 -3.47 -9.71 -25.39
C GLU A 151 -2.95 -11.11 -25.02
N PRO A 152 -3.69 -12.18 -25.38
CA PRO A 152 -3.26 -13.54 -25.14
C PRO A 152 -1.91 -13.79 -25.82
N ALA A 153 -1.09 -14.61 -25.19
CA ALA A 153 0.19 -14.98 -25.75
C ALA A 153 0.20 -16.46 -26.14
N THR A 154 0.99 -16.78 -27.15
CA THR A 154 1.30 -18.15 -27.48
C THR A 154 2.60 -18.55 -26.82
N VAL A 155 2.59 -19.62 -26.05
CA VAL A 155 3.75 -20.16 -25.36
C VAL A 155 4.08 -21.54 -25.95
N SER A 156 5.30 -21.70 -26.44
CA SER A 156 5.79 -22.99 -26.98
C SER A 156 6.16 -23.94 -25.84
N MET A 157 5.60 -25.12 -25.85
CA MET A 157 5.83 -26.18 -24.89
C MET A 157 6.37 -27.44 -25.60
N GLY A 158 7.65 -27.38 -26.01
CA GLY A 158 8.29 -28.44 -26.78
C GLY A 158 7.76 -28.50 -28.21
N ASN A 159 6.97 -29.53 -28.55
CA ASN A 159 6.50 -29.73 -29.93
C ASN A 159 5.11 -29.15 -30.22
N TRP A 160 4.52 -28.38 -29.30
CA TRP A 160 3.18 -27.79 -29.43
C TRP A 160 3.10 -26.42 -28.78
N ASP A 161 2.24 -25.57 -29.33
CA ASP A 161 2.01 -24.23 -28.85
C ASP A 161 0.71 -24.17 -28.07
N ARG A 162 0.69 -23.32 -27.02
CA ARG A 162 -0.45 -23.11 -26.15
C ARG A 162 -0.77 -21.63 -26.06
N GLN A 163 -2.04 -21.29 -26.19
CA GLN A 163 -2.51 -19.96 -25.82
C GLN A 163 -2.65 -19.84 -24.29
N VAL A 164 -2.22 -18.71 -23.76
CA VAL A 164 -2.29 -18.35 -22.35
C VAL A 164 -2.88 -16.97 -22.18
N LEU A 165 -3.69 -16.77 -21.12
CA LEU A 165 -4.11 -15.44 -20.69
C LEU A 165 -3.00 -14.78 -19.91
N ARG A 166 -2.82 -13.50 -20.19
CA ARG A 166 -1.95 -12.62 -19.43
C ARG A 166 -2.73 -11.53 -18.77
N MET A 167 -2.32 -11.20 -17.54
CA MET A 167 -2.91 -10.16 -16.73
C MET A 167 -1.84 -9.15 -16.37
N LYS A 168 -2.13 -7.86 -16.53
CA LYS A 168 -1.26 -6.77 -16.10
C LYS A 168 -1.78 -6.21 -14.79
N VAL A 169 -0.95 -6.30 -13.75
CA VAL A 169 -1.18 -5.62 -12.47
C VAL A 169 -0.44 -4.30 -12.48
N SER A 170 -1.10 -3.22 -12.09
CA SER A 170 -0.53 -1.87 -12.02
C SER A 170 -0.89 -1.18 -10.70
N GLY A 171 -0.12 -0.14 -10.35
CA GLY A 171 -0.26 0.57 -9.08
C GLY A 171 0.46 -0.09 -7.90
N VAL A 172 0.92 -1.34 -8.05
CA VAL A 172 1.65 -2.12 -7.03
C VAL A 172 3.14 -2.04 -7.30
N ASP A 173 3.96 -2.04 -6.25
CA ASP A 173 5.41 -2.17 -6.39
C ASP A 173 5.79 -3.59 -6.83
N GLU A 174 6.74 -3.68 -7.77
CA GLU A 174 7.18 -4.96 -8.30
C GLU A 174 7.80 -5.87 -7.23
N CYS A 175 8.42 -5.28 -6.20
CA CYS A 175 8.99 -6.03 -5.09
C CYS A 175 7.95 -6.73 -4.20
N ASP A 176 6.69 -6.30 -4.26
CA ASP A 176 5.58 -6.95 -3.54
C ASP A 176 4.99 -8.12 -4.32
N MET A 177 5.39 -8.30 -5.58
CA MET A 177 4.96 -9.39 -6.44
C MET A 177 6.06 -10.43 -6.61
N PRO A 178 5.81 -11.74 -6.43
CA PRO A 178 4.56 -12.37 -5.99
C PRO A 178 4.44 -12.55 -4.47
N GLY A 179 5.31 -11.95 -3.68
CA GLY A 179 5.42 -12.25 -2.24
C GLY A 179 4.19 -11.85 -1.42
N HIS A 180 3.71 -10.63 -1.62
CA HIS A 180 2.57 -10.08 -0.88
C HIS A 180 1.30 -10.00 -1.73
N ILE A 181 1.44 -9.73 -3.03
CA ILE A 181 0.35 -9.57 -3.98
C ILE A 181 0.32 -10.75 -4.93
N HIS A 182 -0.87 -11.29 -5.14
CA HIS A 182 -1.11 -12.41 -6.05
C HIS A 182 -2.24 -12.08 -7.03
N ALA A 183 -2.04 -12.44 -8.30
CA ALA A 183 -3.12 -12.46 -9.26
C ALA A 183 -3.65 -13.90 -9.38
N THR A 184 -4.95 -14.07 -9.29
CA THR A 184 -5.62 -15.38 -9.41
C THR A 184 -6.60 -15.33 -10.56
N LEU A 185 -6.54 -16.34 -11.43
CA LEU A 185 -7.48 -16.52 -12.52
C LEU A 185 -8.57 -17.50 -12.12
N TYR A 186 -9.79 -17.11 -12.32
CA TYR A 186 -10.99 -17.95 -12.15
C TYR A 186 -11.62 -18.22 -13.49
N SER A 187 -12.20 -19.42 -13.66
CA SER A 187 -13.00 -19.72 -14.83
C SER A 187 -14.30 -20.41 -14.45
N VAL A 188 -15.26 -20.32 -15.34
CA VAL A 188 -16.51 -21.06 -15.26
C VAL A 188 -16.88 -21.53 -16.66
N ARG A 189 -17.19 -22.81 -16.81
CA ARG A 189 -17.70 -23.35 -18.07
C ARG A 189 -19.11 -22.83 -18.35
N LYS A 190 -19.41 -22.64 -19.62
CA LYS A 190 -20.70 -22.11 -20.09
C LYS A 190 -21.89 -22.90 -19.55
N ASP A 191 -21.74 -24.19 -19.40
CA ASP A 191 -22.79 -25.15 -18.97
C ASP A 191 -22.65 -25.58 -17.50
N SER A 192 -21.78 -24.92 -16.71
CA SER A 192 -21.51 -25.26 -15.30
C SER A 192 -21.95 -24.13 -14.37
N GLU A 193 -22.46 -24.50 -13.21
CA GLU A 193 -22.71 -23.57 -12.10
C GLU A 193 -21.48 -23.41 -11.18
N SER A 194 -20.45 -24.24 -11.36
CA SER A 194 -19.26 -24.24 -10.49
C SER A 194 -18.14 -23.42 -11.09
N VAL A 195 -17.59 -22.51 -10.28
CA VAL A 195 -16.38 -21.74 -10.62
C VAL A 195 -15.16 -22.58 -10.30
N SER A 196 -14.24 -22.67 -11.24
CA SER A 196 -12.93 -23.29 -11.08
C SER A 196 -11.89 -22.24 -10.75
N ILE A 197 -10.97 -22.57 -9.86
CA ILE A 197 -9.84 -21.70 -9.50
C ILE A 197 -8.62 -22.20 -10.25
N TYR A 198 -8.08 -21.38 -11.14
CA TYR A 198 -6.76 -21.60 -11.72
C TYR A 198 -5.70 -20.99 -10.80
N THR A 199 -5.24 -21.78 -9.83
CA THR A 199 -4.25 -21.35 -8.84
C THR A 199 -2.84 -21.22 -9.37
N SER A 200 -2.56 -21.74 -10.57
CA SER A 200 -1.23 -21.67 -11.20
C SER A 200 -1.12 -20.46 -12.13
N THR A 201 -1.16 -19.26 -11.58
CA THR A 201 -0.70 -18.07 -12.27
C THR A 201 0.74 -17.79 -11.87
N ASN A 202 1.61 -17.59 -12.85
CA ASN A 202 3.02 -17.30 -12.64
C ASN A 202 3.29 -15.82 -12.90
N TYR A 203 3.99 -15.20 -11.96
CA TYR A 203 4.56 -13.88 -12.19
C TYR A 203 5.75 -13.99 -13.15
N ILE A 204 5.73 -13.24 -14.24
CA ILE A 204 6.77 -13.27 -15.28
C ILE A 204 7.55 -11.97 -15.41
N GLY A 205 7.34 -11.01 -14.47
CA GLY A 205 8.01 -9.71 -14.42
C GLY A 205 7.15 -8.57 -14.95
N GLU A 206 7.56 -7.33 -14.66
CA GLU A 206 6.91 -6.09 -15.11
C GLU A 206 5.42 -5.99 -14.78
N GLY A 207 4.99 -6.58 -13.65
CA GLY A 207 3.59 -6.63 -13.25
C GLY A 207 2.75 -7.62 -14.05
N ILE A 208 3.35 -8.48 -14.88
CA ILE A 208 2.63 -9.42 -15.72
C ILE A 208 2.53 -10.78 -15.05
N TRP A 209 1.33 -11.31 -15.02
CA TRP A 209 0.99 -12.65 -14.58
C TRP A 209 0.45 -13.46 -15.75
N GLN A 210 0.74 -14.74 -15.76
CA GLN A 210 0.37 -15.65 -16.82
C GLN A 210 -0.21 -16.94 -16.24
N ASN A 211 -1.32 -17.44 -16.79
CA ASN A 211 -1.85 -18.74 -16.40
C ASN A 211 -1.07 -19.88 -17.05
N ASP A 212 -1.04 -21.03 -16.38
CA ASP A 212 -0.34 -22.24 -16.85
C ASP A 212 -1.27 -23.31 -17.44
N THR A 213 -2.58 -23.04 -17.47
CA THR A 213 -3.58 -24.00 -17.94
C THR A 213 -4.01 -23.70 -19.37
N PHE A 214 -4.60 -24.71 -20.01
CA PHE A 214 -5.23 -24.55 -21.32
C PHE A 214 -6.45 -23.65 -21.18
N LEU A 215 -6.62 -22.80 -22.19
CA LEU A 215 -7.81 -21.99 -22.32
C LEU A 215 -8.84 -22.73 -23.16
N ASP A 216 -10.10 -22.63 -22.77
CA ASP A 216 -11.24 -23.23 -23.46
C ASP A 216 -12.17 -22.10 -23.97
N GLU A 217 -12.61 -22.16 -25.20
CA GLU A 217 -13.55 -21.20 -25.77
C GLU A 217 -14.95 -21.31 -25.16
N ASP A 218 -15.26 -22.43 -24.50
CA ASP A 218 -16.50 -22.64 -23.74
C ASP A 218 -16.41 -22.19 -22.27
N GLU A 219 -15.35 -21.46 -21.92
CA GLU A 219 -15.17 -20.92 -20.57
C GLU A 219 -15.20 -19.39 -20.55
N TYR A 220 -15.71 -18.87 -19.43
CA TYR A 220 -15.61 -17.46 -19.03
C TYR A 220 -14.50 -17.31 -18.01
N TYR A 221 -13.78 -16.20 -18.04
CA TYR A 221 -12.63 -15.95 -17.20
C TYR A 221 -12.76 -14.61 -16.48
N MET A 222 -12.34 -14.58 -15.22
CA MET A 222 -12.17 -13.36 -14.43
C MET A 222 -10.86 -13.48 -13.64
N ALA A 223 -10.09 -12.43 -13.58
CA ALA A 223 -8.91 -12.37 -12.73
C ALA A 223 -9.13 -11.39 -11.57
N VAL A 224 -8.54 -11.70 -10.43
CA VAL A 224 -8.54 -10.83 -9.26
C VAL A 224 -7.14 -10.64 -8.74
N ILE A 225 -6.92 -9.51 -8.03
CA ILE A 225 -5.73 -9.31 -7.21
C ILE A 225 -6.13 -9.45 -5.75
N SER A 226 -5.32 -10.18 -5.01
CA SER A 226 -5.48 -10.34 -3.57
C SER A 226 -4.15 -10.25 -2.83
N THR A 227 -4.22 -9.97 -1.52
CA THR A 227 -3.08 -10.17 -0.62
C THR A 227 -2.93 -11.65 -0.27
N GLY A 228 -1.82 -12.00 0.34
CA GLY A 228 -1.62 -13.34 0.92
C GLY A 228 -2.65 -13.74 1.98
N SER A 229 -3.38 -12.78 2.57
CA SER A 229 -4.52 -13.02 3.46
C SER A 229 -5.82 -13.38 2.73
N GLY A 230 -5.83 -13.26 1.40
CA GLY A 230 -6.99 -13.56 0.56
C GLY A 230 -7.94 -12.39 0.34
N GLN A 231 -7.65 -11.21 0.88
CA GLN A 231 -8.46 -10.02 0.62
C GLN A 231 -8.32 -9.58 -0.83
N ILE A 232 -9.45 -9.52 -1.55
CA ILE A 232 -9.54 -9.08 -2.94
C ILE A 232 -9.73 -7.56 -2.97
N PHE A 233 -8.98 -6.86 -3.81
CA PHE A 233 -9.06 -5.39 -3.95
C PHE A 233 -9.12 -4.89 -5.39
N ALA A 234 -8.98 -5.78 -6.37
CA ALA A 234 -9.29 -5.44 -7.76
C ALA A 234 -9.68 -6.69 -8.55
N LYS A 235 -10.50 -6.51 -9.56
CA LYS A 235 -10.94 -7.55 -10.49
C LYS A 235 -10.94 -7.04 -11.92
N THR A 236 -10.81 -7.94 -12.88
CA THR A 236 -11.05 -7.66 -14.30
C THR A 236 -12.55 -7.74 -14.60
N PRO A 237 -13.02 -7.19 -15.73
CA PRO A 237 -14.25 -7.65 -16.35
C PRO A 237 -14.22 -9.16 -16.59
N VAL A 238 -15.41 -9.75 -16.73
CA VAL A 238 -15.55 -11.14 -17.19
C VAL A 238 -15.31 -11.18 -18.70
N VAL A 239 -14.48 -12.12 -19.14
CA VAL A 239 -14.12 -12.26 -20.56
C VAL A 239 -14.28 -13.69 -21.03
N LYS A 240 -14.40 -13.89 -22.34
CA LYS A 240 -14.26 -15.17 -23.03
C LYS A 240 -13.28 -15.05 -24.19
N LEU A 241 -12.84 -16.19 -24.69
CA LEU A 241 -12.07 -16.24 -25.93
C LEU A 241 -13.00 -16.47 -27.11
N VAL A 242 -12.79 -15.72 -28.18
CA VAL A 242 -13.46 -15.90 -29.48
C VAL A 242 -12.39 -15.75 -30.55
N ASP A 243 -12.16 -16.82 -31.29
CA ASP A 243 -11.10 -16.85 -32.31
C ASP A 243 -9.72 -16.42 -31.77
N GLY A 244 -9.39 -16.84 -30.54
CA GLY A 244 -8.14 -16.52 -29.87
C GLY A 244 -8.03 -15.08 -29.35
N LYS A 245 -9.11 -14.29 -29.36
CA LYS A 245 -9.15 -12.91 -28.84
C LYS A 245 -9.97 -12.82 -27.58
N ILE A 246 -9.57 -11.92 -26.69
CA ILE A 246 -10.33 -11.58 -25.48
C ILE A 246 -11.54 -10.74 -25.90
N VAL A 247 -12.72 -11.18 -25.48
CA VAL A 247 -13.99 -10.47 -25.65
C VAL A 247 -14.63 -10.32 -24.28
N GLU A 248 -14.87 -9.08 -23.88
CA GLU A 248 -15.59 -8.77 -22.65
C GLU A 248 -17.05 -9.21 -22.80
N VAL A 249 -17.63 -9.75 -21.74
CA VAL A 249 -19.02 -10.20 -21.66
C VAL A 249 -19.73 -9.48 -20.53
N GLU A 250 -21.06 -9.54 -20.53
CA GLU A 250 -21.85 -9.05 -19.41
C GLU A 250 -21.44 -9.74 -18.11
N GLU A 251 -21.66 -9.06 -16.96
CA GLU A 251 -21.34 -9.62 -15.64
C GLU A 251 -21.99 -11.00 -15.48
N ASP A 252 -21.20 -11.96 -15.04
CA ASP A 252 -21.63 -13.32 -14.75
C ASP A 252 -21.70 -13.49 -13.22
N HIS A 253 -22.93 -13.58 -12.70
CA HIS A 253 -23.21 -13.66 -11.26
C HIS A 253 -22.57 -14.86 -10.57
N ARG A 254 -22.13 -15.88 -11.31
CA ARG A 254 -21.43 -17.04 -10.76
C ARG A 254 -20.08 -16.65 -10.13
N PHE A 255 -19.48 -15.56 -10.57
CA PHE A 255 -18.27 -15.03 -9.94
C PHE A 255 -18.51 -14.22 -8.66
N ASP A 256 -19.76 -13.86 -8.35
CA ASP A 256 -20.09 -13.09 -7.13
C ASP A 256 -19.76 -13.84 -5.85
N GLU A 257 -19.85 -15.17 -5.84
CA GLU A 257 -19.47 -15.99 -4.69
C GLU A 257 -17.99 -15.88 -4.33
N ILE A 258 -17.14 -15.55 -5.30
CA ILE A 258 -15.70 -15.36 -5.09
C ILE A 258 -15.44 -14.01 -4.46
N LEU A 259 -16.17 -12.98 -4.90
CA LEU A 259 -15.97 -11.59 -4.50
C LEU A 259 -16.52 -11.29 -3.10
N ASN A 260 -17.39 -12.15 -2.58
CA ASN A 260 -18.05 -12.00 -1.28
C ASN A 260 -17.40 -12.83 -0.16
N LYS A 261 -16.27 -13.46 -0.43
CA LYS A 261 -15.46 -14.19 0.56
C LYS A 261 -14.39 -13.31 1.17
#